data_4a5b2e9ec006b512bbc16c9315432ffc
#
_entry.id   4a5b2e9ec006b512bbc16c9315432ffc
#
_cell.length_a   1.000
_cell.length_b   1.000
_cell.length_c   1.000
_cell.angle_alpha   90.00
_cell.angle_beta   90.00
_cell.angle_gamma   90.00
#
_symmetry.space_group_name_H-M   'P 1'
#
loop_
_entity.id
_entity.type
_entity.pdbx_description
1 polymer ?
#
loop_
_entity_poly.entity_id
_entity_poly.type
_entity_poly.pdbx_seq_one_letter_code
_entity_poly.pdbx_strand_id
1 'polypeptide(L)'
;LDEFSELAEELDNLQEKYQVSFVISAGNYNTPPLLDFPRKRSQIDVGRITTPADSVLGITVGSVSHVDYKSNGPKEHQPSAFSRHGAGPNYIIKPDVVHYGGSCSIDAAHIAGVRSLNGAGTAENLGTSFSAPLVSRTLAQIYHQITPTPSPVLARALLTHHSRDPRTRQRVQDGDEDFFGFGLPATVPYCLECTPHSSTLVFDDVLRPGYYLEWND
;
A
#
# COMPACT_ATOMS: atom_id res chain seq x y z
N LEU A 1 -18.15 -0.04 2.70
CA LEU A 1 -18.10 -1.40 3.25
C LEU A 1 -18.28 -1.30 4.75
N ASP A 2 -19.41 -1.80 5.25
CA ASP A 2 -19.70 -1.77 6.70
C ASP A 2 -19.16 -3.05 7.39
N GLU A 3 -18.88 -4.09 6.61
CA GLU A 3 -18.40 -5.40 7.09
C GLU A 3 -17.21 -5.88 6.27
N PHE A 4 -16.35 -6.70 6.88
CA PHE A 4 -15.26 -7.39 6.20
C PHE A 4 -15.80 -8.51 5.32
N SER A 5 -15.13 -8.77 4.20
CA SER A 5 -15.52 -9.88 3.35
C SER A 5 -15.05 -11.22 3.92
N GLU A 6 -15.84 -12.28 3.70
CA GLU A 6 -15.49 -13.65 4.13
C GLU A 6 -14.10 -14.08 3.66
N LEU A 7 -13.72 -13.70 2.43
CA LEU A 7 -12.39 -14.01 1.91
C LEU A 7 -11.28 -13.24 2.63
N ALA A 8 -11.52 -11.99 3.03
CA ALA A 8 -10.57 -11.23 3.81
C ALA A 8 -10.37 -11.84 5.21
N GLU A 9 -11.44 -12.24 5.87
CA GLU A 9 -11.38 -12.93 7.16
C GLU A 9 -10.63 -14.27 7.06
N GLU A 10 -10.86 -15.05 6.00
CA GLU A 10 -10.13 -16.30 5.79
C GLU A 10 -8.63 -16.07 5.56
N LEU A 11 -8.25 -15.04 4.79
CA LEU A 11 -6.84 -14.68 4.62
C LEU A 11 -6.20 -14.24 5.94
N ASP A 12 -6.92 -13.47 6.76
CA ASP A 12 -6.44 -13.05 8.07
C ASP A 12 -6.22 -14.26 9.00
N ASN A 13 -7.16 -15.20 9.04
CA ASN A 13 -7.04 -16.46 9.77
C ASN A 13 -5.85 -17.31 9.30
N LEU A 14 -5.63 -17.40 7.98
CA LEU A 14 -4.49 -18.11 7.42
C LEU A 14 -3.16 -17.42 7.76
N GLN A 15 -3.12 -16.09 7.71
CA GLN A 15 -1.93 -15.30 8.07
C GLN A 15 -1.55 -15.53 9.54
N GLU A 16 -2.52 -15.47 10.44
CA GLU A 16 -2.31 -15.71 11.87
C GLU A 16 -1.88 -17.16 12.13
N LYS A 17 -2.59 -18.13 11.56
CA LYS A 17 -2.33 -19.57 11.77
C LYS A 17 -0.96 -20.02 11.27
N TYR A 18 -0.54 -19.53 10.10
CA TYR A 18 0.69 -19.99 9.45
C TYR A 18 1.85 -19.00 9.59
N GLN A 19 1.65 -17.87 10.25
CA GLN A 19 2.66 -16.81 10.43
C GLN A 19 3.27 -16.37 9.09
N VAL A 20 2.42 -16.17 8.09
CA VAL A 20 2.77 -15.66 6.76
C VAL A 20 2.23 -14.27 6.56
N SER A 21 2.70 -13.55 5.54
CA SER A 21 2.15 -12.25 5.16
C SER A 21 1.52 -12.31 3.78
N PHE A 22 0.27 -11.85 3.67
CA PHE A 22 -0.37 -11.64 2.38
C PHE A 22 -0.17 -10.19 1.93
N VAL A 23 0.26 -10.01 0.68
CA VAL A 23 0.33 -8.71 0.02
C VAL A 23 -0.74 -8.69 -1.07
N ILE A 24 -1.71 -7.80 -0.92
CA ILE A 24 -2.96 -7.81 -1.68
C ILE A 24 -3.05 -6.53 -2.50
N SER A 25 -3.38 -6.64 -3.79
CA SER A 25 -3.64 -5.45 -4.61
C SER A 25 -4.96 -4.77 -4.21
N ALA A 26 -4.98 -3.44 -4.15
CA ALA A 26 -6.19 -2.68 -3.80
C ALA A 26 -7.33 -2.83 -4.83
N GLY A 27 -7.01 -3.34 -6.02
CA GLY A 27 -7.93 -3.50 -7.12
C GLY A 27 -7.93 -2.33 -8.10
N ASN A 28 -8.51 -2.54 -9.27
CA ASN A 28 -8.56 -1.57 -10.35
C ASN A 28 -10.00 -1.14 -10.63
N TYR A 29 -10.20 0.17 -10.77
CA TYR A 29 -11.43 0.76 -11.27
C TYR A 29 -11.31 0.93 -12.79
N ASN A 30 -12.20 0.34 -13.55
CA ASN A 30 -12.07 0.20 -15.01
C ASN A 30 -13.17 0.91 -15.82
N THR A 31 -14.05 1.69 -15.16
CA THR A 31 -15.16 2.36 -15.85
C THR A 31 -14.83 3.83 -16.09
N PRO A 32 -14.56 4.28 -17.34
CA PRO A 32 -14.34 5.69 -17.63
C PRO A 32 -15.59 6.56 -17.36
N PRO A 33 -15.42 7.81 -16.93
CA PRO A 33 -14.14 8.43 -16.61
C PRO A 33 -13.50 7.81 -15.36
N LEU A 34 -12.22 7.51 -15.46
CA LEU A 34 -11.45 6.94 -14.35
C LEU A 34 -11.34 7.95 -13.20
N LEU A 35 -10.69 7.53 -12.15
CA LEU A 35 -10.62 8.28 -10.92
C LEU A 35 -9.62 9.44 -11.03
N ASP A 36 -10.04 10.65 -10.65
CA ASP A 36 -9.20 11.86 -10.58
C ASP A 36 -8.58 12.02 -9.18
N PHE A 37 -7.54 12.84 -9.05
CA PHE A 37 -6.98 13.22 -7.74
C PHE A 37 -6.66 14.72 -7.71
N PRO A 38 -7.05 15.47 -6.67
CA PRO A 38 -7.91 15.03 -5.56
C PRO A 38 -9.33 14.66 -6.04
N ARG A 39 -9.98 13.72 -5.31
CA ARG A 39 -11.31 13.24 -5.68
C ARG A 39 -12.35 14.36 -5.62
N LYS A 40 -13.19 14.44 -6.64
CA LYS A 40 -14.39 15.24 -6.58
C LYS A 40 -15.37 14.62 -5.58
N ARG A 41 -16.16 15.46 -4.89
CA ARG A 41 -17.12 14.98 -3.89
C ARG A 41 -18.08 13.90 -4.43
N SER A 42 -18.42 13.95 -5.70
CA SER A 42 -19.25 12.94 -6.39
C SER A 42 -18.53 11.60 -6.65
N GLN A 43 -17.23 11.52 -6.43
CA GLN A 43 -16.41 10.34 -6.67
C GLN A 43 -15.87 9.69 -5.39
N ILE A 44 -16.19 10.23 -4.21
CA ILE A 44 -15.66 9.72 -2.92
C ILE A 44 -16.08 8.27 -2.68
N ASP A 45 -17.30 7.90 -3.08
CA ASP A 45 -17.81 6.54 -2.90
C ASP A 45 -17.56 5.63 -4.11
N VAL A 46 -16.97 6.17 -5.17
CA VAL A 46 -16.66 5.42 -6.39
C VAL A 46 -15.22 4.92 -6.34
N GLY A 47 -15.02 3.65 -6.67
CA GLY A 47 -13.68 3.08 -6.75
C GLY A 47 -13.07 2.71 -5.39
N ARG A 48 -13.89 2.47 -4.36
CA ARG A 48 -13.41 1.91 -3.09
C ARG A 48 -12.80 0.52 -3.28
N ILE A 49 -11.93 0.14 -2.36
CA ILE A 49 -11.34 -1.21 -2.32
C ILE A 49 -12.43 -2.28 -2.35
N THR A 50 -12.07 -3.45 -2.85
CA THR A 50 -12.96 -4.62 -2.92
C THR A 50 -12.27 -5.84 -2.35
N THR A 51 -13.07 -6.85 -2.04
CA THR A 51 -12.60 -8.17 -1.64
C THR A 51 -11.42 -8.66 -2.49
N PRO A 52 -10.34 -9.19 -1.88
CA PRO A 52 -10.06 -9.29 -0.45
C PRO A 52 -9.18 -8.15 0.12
N ALA A 53 -9.15 -6.99 -0.55
CA ALA A 53 -8.28 -5.86 -0.17
C ALA A 53 -8.72 -5.19 1.16
N ASP A 54 -9.85 -5.60 1.70
CA ASP A 54 -10.40 -5.22 2.99
C ASP A 54 -9.83 -6.04 4.17
N SER A 55 -8.96 -7.04 3.93
CA SER A 55 -8.26 -7.81 4.97
C SER A 55 -7.56 -6.90 5.99
N VAL A 56 -7.72 -7.20 7.28
CA VAL A 56 -7.12 -6.42 8.39
C VAL A 56 -5.63 -6.66 8.52
N LEU A 57 -5.22 -7.92 8.47
CA LEU A 57 -3.82 -8.33 8.66
C LEU A 57 -3.02 -8.25 7.36
N GLY A 58 -3.65 -8.47 6.21
CA GLY A 58 -3.02 -8.39 4.90
C GLY A 58 -2.57 -6.96 4.57
N ILE A 59 -1.49 -6.84 3.80
CA ILE A 59 -0.94 -5.58 3.33
C ILE A 59 -1.56 -5.23 1.98
N THR A 60 -2.50 -4.31 1.98
CA THR A 60 -3.17 -3.83 0.76
C THR A 60 -2.34 -2.77 0.08
N VAL A 61 -2.12 -2.92 -1.23
CA VAL A 61 -1.23 -2.06 -2.01
C VAL A 61 -1.99 -1.33 -3.11
N GLY A 62 -2.00 0.00 -3.02
CA GLY A 62 -2.49 0.90 -4.07
C GLY A 62 -1.42 1.20 -5.13
N SER A 63 -1.83 1.92 -6.18
CA SER A 63 -0.93 2.32 -7.25
C SER A 63 -0.78 3.84 -7.32
N VAL A 64 0.46 4.30 -7.53
CA VAL A 64 0.80 5.69 -7.85
C VAL A 64 1.45 5.78 -9.22
N SER A 65 1.23 6.93 -9.87
CA SER A 65 1.81 7.22 -11.18
C SER A 65 3.33 7.46 -11.10
N HIS A 66 4.07 6.92 -12.06
CA HIS A 66 5.49 7.17 -12.24
C HIS A 66 5.78 8.21 -13.34
N VAL A 67 4.74 8.82 -13.89
CA VAL A 67 4.83 9.84 -14.94
C VAL A 67 3.87 10.99 -14.66
N ASP A 68 4.17 12.13 -15.25
CA ASP A 68 3.34 13.33 -15.21
C ASP A 68 2.47 13.42 -16.46
N TYR A 69 1.14 13.26 -16.30
CA TYR A 69 0.18 13.51 -17.38
C TYR A 69 -0.15 15.01 -17.44
N LYS A 70 0.27 15.67 -18.51
CA LYS A 70 0.17 17.14 -18.63
C LYS A 70 -1.26 17.69 -18.69
N SER A 71 -2.25 16.92 -19.14
CA SER A 71 -3.59 17.48 -19.42
C SER A 71 -4.78 16.62 -18.99
N ASN A 72 -4.67 15.32 -18.86
CA ASN A 72 -5.83 14.46 -18.59
C ASN A 72 -5.43 13.21 -17.80
N GLY A 73 -4.81 13.39 -16.64
CA GLY A 73 -4.42 12.28 -15.80
C GLY A 73 -3.63 12.72 -14.57
N PRO A 74 -3.25 11.77 -13.74
CA PRO A 74 -2.53 12.04 -12.52
C PRO A 74 -1.12 12.58 -12.81
N LYS A 75 -0.63 13.43 -11.93
CA LYS A 75 0.77 13.84 -11.91
C LYS A 75 1.63 12.71 -11.36
N GLU A 76 2.93 12.81 -11.59
CA GLU A 76 3.89 11.91 -10.98
C GLU A 76 3.68 11.86 -9.46
N HIS A 77 3.74 10.66 -8.90
CA HIS A 77 3.50 10.36 -7.48
C HIS A 77 2.05 10.55 -6.98
N GLN A 78 1.11 10.96 -7.82
CA GLN A 78 -0.31 10.94 -7.45
C GLN A 78 -0.90 9.54 -7.64
N PRO A 79 -2.04 9.21 -6.98
CA PRO A 79 -2.72 7.94 -7.20
C PRO A 79 -3.00 7.72 -8.69
N SER A 80 -2.69 6.53 -9.17
CA SER A 80 -3.02 6.14 -10.54
C SER A 80 -4.52 6.20 -10.77
N ALA A 81 -4.95 6.64 -11.95
CA ALA A 81 -6.36 6.89 -12.25
C ALA A 81 -7.26 5.64 -12.07
N PHE A 82 -6.70 4.46 -12.15
CA PHE A 82 -7.39 3.19 -11.94
C PHE A 82 -7.31 2.67 -10.49
N SER A 83 -6.39 3.20 -9.67
CA SER A 83 -6.18 2.64 -8.32
C SER A 83 -7.41 2.82 -7.44
N ARG A 84 -7.92 1.71 -6.91
CA ARG A 84 -8.95 1.75 -5.88
C ARG A 84 -8.39 2.31 -4.58
N HIS A 85 -9.27 2.85 -3.74
CA HIS A 85 -8.92 3.60 -2.53
C HIS A 85 -9.80 3.21 -1.34
N GLY A 86 -9.40 3.65 -0.14
CA GLY A 86 -10.11 3.47 1.12
C GLY A 86 -11.33 4.40 1.32
N ALA A 87 -11.84 4.55 2.52
CA ALA A 87 -11.44 3.73 3.67
C ALA A 87 -11.89 2.26 3.53
N GLY A 88 -11.25 1.36 4.27
CA GLY A 88 -11.75 0.00 4.47
C GLY A 88 -12.93 -0.04 5.45
N PRO A 89 -13.46 -1.26 5.76
CA PRO A 89 -14.51 -1.43 6.76
C PRO A 89 -14.10 -0.83 8.11
N ASN A 90 -15.09 -0.32 8.84
CA ASN A 90 -14.87 0.36 10.11
C ASN A 90 -13.79 1.47 10.07
N TYR A 91 -13.67 2.13 8.91
CA TYR A 91 -12.72 3.22 8.67
C TYR A 91 -11.24 2.85 8.87
N ILE A 92 -10.87 1.56 8.77
CA ILE A 92 -9.45 1.20 8.76
C ILE A 92 -8.75 1.82 7.54
N ILE A 93 -7.51 2.24 7.74
CA ILE A 93 -6.69 2.80 6.66
C ILE A 93 -6.41 1.70 5.63
N LYS A 94 -6.91 1.93 4.41
CA LYS A 94 -6.66 1.11 3.22
C LYS A 94 -6.57 2.03 1.99
N PRO A 95 -5.66 1.78 1.04
CA PRO A 95 -4.61 0.74 1.09
C PRO A 95 -3.66 0.97 2.28
N ASP A 96 -2.90 -0.05 2.70
CA ASP A 96 -1.86 0.15 3.72
C ASP A 96 -0.70 0.98 3.17
N VAL A 97 -0.28 0.70 1.95
CA VAL A 97 0.82 1.40 1.26
C VAL A 97 0.54 1.52 -0.23
N VAL A 98 1.33 2.32 -0.91
CA VAL A 98 1.29 2.45 -2.37
C VAL A 98 2.64 2.11 -3.00
N HIS A 99 2.61 1.69 -4.27
CA HIS A 99 3.81 1.55 -5.09
C HIS A 99 3.51 1.83 -6.56
N TYR A 100 4.53 1.90 -7.40
CA TYR A 100 4.36 2.16 -8.83
C TYR A 100 3.74 0.95 -9.53
N GLY A 101 2.58 1.11 -10.13
CA GLY A 101 1.84 0.08 -10.87
C GLY A 101 1.49 0.51 -12.29
N GLY A 102 2.16 1.54 -12.80
CA GLY A 102 1.78 2.21 -14.02
C GLY A 102 0.68 3.25 -13.80
N SER A 103 0.27 3.91 -14.86
CA SER A 103 -0.84 4.86 -14.84
C SER A 103 -1.47 5.01 -16.22
N CYS A 104 -2.58 5.72 -16.28
CA CYS A 104 -3.27 6.07 -17.53
C CYS A 104 -3.97 7.41 -17.38
N SER A 105 -4.37 7.98 -18.52
CA SER A 105 -5.27 9.13 -18.54
C SER A 105 -6.66 8.78 -17.99
N ILE A 106 -7.41 9.81 -17.53
CA ILE A 106 -8.75 9.62 -16.93
C ILE A 106 -9.75 9.03 -17.95
N ASP A 107 -9.57 9.30 -19.23
CA ASP A 107 -10.37 8.72 -20.32
C ASP A 107 -9.90 7.31 -20.74
N ALA A 108 -8.85 6.78 -20.11
CA ALA A 108 -8.20 5.52 -20.44
C ALA A 108 -7.61 5.44 -21.86
N ALA A 109 -7.49 6.57 -22.57
CA ALA A 109 -7.00 6.60 -23.95
C ALA A 109 -5.47 6.46 -24.05
N HIS A 110 -4.75 6.89 -23.01
CA HIS A 110 -3.28 6.86 -22.97
C HIS A 110 -2.81 6.10 -21.73
N ILE A 111 -1.92 5.15 -21.96
CA ILE A 111 -1.30 4.36 -20.89
C ILE A 111 0.18 4.69 -20.74
N ALA A 112 0.69 4.62 -19.53
CA ALA A 112 2.11 4.57 -19.20
C ALA A 112 2.28 3.41 -18.21
N GLY A 113 2.55 2.24 -18.78
CA GLY A 113 2.57 0.99 -18.03
C GLY A 113 3.93 0.71 -17.39
N VAL A 114 3.94 -0.30 -16.56
CA VAL A 114 5.16 -0.98 -16.13
C VAL A 114 5.67 -1.81 -17.31
N ARG A 115 6.92 -1.59 -17.69
CA ARG A 115 7.55 -2.33 -18.79
C ARG A 115 8.05 -3.69 -18.32
N SER A 116 7.76 -4.72 -19.09
CA SER A 116 8.21 -6.08 -18.86
C SER A 116 8.55 -6.76 -20.19
N LEU A 117 9.13 -7.94 -20.11
CA LEU A 117 9.39 -8.78 -21.26
C LEU A 117 8.19 -9.70 -21.53
N ASN A 118 7.88 -9.90 -22.80
CA ASN A 118 6.99 -10.96 -23.26
C ASN A 118 7.70 -11.81 -24.32
N GLY A 119 7.05 -12.87 -24.80
CA GLY A 119 7.65 -13.79 -25.79
C GLY A 119 8.04 -13.15 -27.13
N ALA A 120 7.59 -11.92 -27.42
CA ALA A 120 7.85 -11.17 -28.65
C ALA A 120 8.69 -9.90 -28.44
N GLY A 121 9.12 -9.59 -27.20
CA GLY A 121 9.90 -8.38 -26.88
C GLY A 121 9.48 -7.71 -25.59
N THR A 122 9.24 -6.41 -25.63
CA THR A 122 8.77 -5.63 -24.48
C THR A 122 7.27 -5.40 -24.55
N ALA A 123 6.61 -5.47 -23.40
CA ALA A 123 5.21 -5.12 -23.23
C ALA A 123 5.06 -4.11 -22.08
N GLU A 124 4.05 -3.25 -22.18
CA GLU A 124 3.63 -2.39 -21.10
C GLU A 124 2.27 -2.85 -20.57
N ASN A 125 2.12 -2.84 -19.26
CA ASN A 125 0.85 -3.12 -18.61
C ASN A 125 0.72 -2.29 -17.34
N LEU A 126 -0.51 -2.14 -16.83
CA LEU A 126 -0.79 -1.33 -15.63
C LEU A 126 -1.78 -2.04 -14.71
N GLY A 127 -1.70 -1.70 -13.44
CA GLY A 127 -2.60 -2.25 -12.42
C GLY A 127 -1.94 -2.29 -11.04
N THR A 128 -2.76 -2.30 -10.01
CA THR A 128 -2.31 -2.53 -8.63
C THR A 128 -1.65 -3.90 -8.47
N SER A 129 -1.93 -4.84 -9.38
CA SER A 129 -1.26 -6.15 -9.46
C SER A 129 0.24 -6.05 -9.79
N PHE A 130 0.72 -4.91 -10.32
CA PHE A 130 2.14 -4.63 -10.54
C PHE A 130 2.78 -3.87 -9.37
N SER A 131 1.98 -3.17 -8.56
CA SER A 131 2.43 -2.52 -7.32
C SER A 131 2.70 -3.55 -6.22
N ALA A 132 1.80 -4.50 -6.03
CA ALA A 132 1.86 -5.49 -4.96
C ALA A 132 3.17 -6.33 -4.94
N PRO A 133 3.70 -6.84 -6.06
CA PRO A 133 4.97 -7.58 -6.08
C PRO A 133 6.17 -6.74 -5.63
N LEU A 134 6.15 -5.43 -5.86
CA LEU A 134 7.24 -4.53 -5.42
C LEU A 134 7.25 -4.39 -3.90
N VAL A 135 6.07 -4.30 -3.28
CA VAL A 135 5.92 -4.32 -1.82
C VAL A 135 6.28 -5.70 -1.26
N SER A 136 5.85 -6.80 -1.92
CA SER A 136 6.23 -8.17 -1.53
C SER A 136 7.75 -8.34 -1.51
N ARG A 137 8.45 -7.79 -2.50
CA ARG A 137 9.93 -7.79 -2.55
C ARG A 137 10.52 -7.06 -1.33
N THR A 138 10.02 -5.88 -0.99
CA THR A 138 10.51 -5.11 0.17
C THR A 138 10.26 -5.89 1.46
N LEU A 139 9.08 -6.48 1.61
CA LEU A 139 8.74 -7.30 2.76
C LEU A 139 9.64 -8.55 2.88
N ALA A 140 9.89 -9.25 1.78
CA ALA A 140 10.80 -10.39 1.75
C ALA A 140 12.23 -9.99 2.16
N GLN A 141 12.69 -8.81 1.78
CA GLN A 141 13.99 -8.28 2.21
C GLN A 141 14.00 -7.98 3.71
N ILE A 142 12.91 -7.45 4.30
CA ILE A 142 12.78 -7.25 5.75
C ILE A 142 12.93 -8.60 6.46
N TYR A 143 12.19 -9.63 6.03
CA TYR A 143 12.31 -10.98 6.60
C TYR A 143 13.72 -11.57 6.49
N HIS A 144 14.42 -11.29 5.40
CA HIS A 144 15.76 -11.81 5.17
C HIS A 144 16.83 -11.10 6.00
N GLN A 145 16.69 -9.81 6.27
CA GLN A 145 17.74 -9.00 6.90
C GLN A 145 17.64 -8.96 8.42
N ILE A 146 16.54 -9.34 9.01
CA ILE A 146 16.34 -9.34 10.47
C ILE A 146 16.54 -10.74 11.04
N THR A 147 17.32 -10.83 12.09
CA THR A 147 17.57 -12.09 12.81
C THR A 147 17.31 -11.89 14.31
N PRO A 148 16.48 -12.70 14.97
CA PRO A 148 15.67 -13.79 14.38
C PRO A 148 14.62 -13.26 13.37
N THR A 149 14.08 -14.16 12.54
CA THR A 149 13.02 -13.79 11.57
C THR A 149 11.87 -13.07 12.28
N PRO A 150 11.50 -11.87 11.84
CA PRO A 150 10.46 -11.09 12.50
C PRO A 150 9.07 -11.73 12.33
N SER A 151 8.17 -11.45 13.26
CA SER A 151 6.76 -11.79 13.09
C SER A 151 6.15 -11.04 11.89
N PRO A 152 5.04 -11.53 11.30
CA PRO A 152 4.32 -10.79 10.25
C PRO A 152 3.88 -9.39 10.70
N VAL A 153 3.51 -9.23 11.96
CA VAL A 153 3.11 -7.95 12.56
C VAL A 153 4.28 -7.00 12.60
N LEU A 154 5.45 -7.45 13.08
CA LEU A 154 6.66 -6.63 13.11
C LEU A 154 7.15 -6.25 11.71
N ALA A 155 7.14 -7.20 10.78
CA ALA A 155 7.54 -6.92 9.40
C ALA A 155 6.63 -5.87 8.74
N ARG A 156 5.30 -5.94 8.96
CA ARG A 156 4.34 -4.93 8.52
C ARG A 156 4.57 -3.59 9.21
N ALA A 157 4.81 -3.59 10.53
CA ALA A 157 5.09 -2.36 11.28
C ALA A 157 6.32 -1.63 10.74
N LEU A 158 7.41 -2.34 10.47
CA LEU A 158 8.62 -1.76 9.87
C LEU A 158 8.38 -1.21 8.46
N LEU A 159 7.63 -1.95 7.64
CA LEU A 159 7.26 -1.51 6.29
C LEU A 159 6.48 -0.19 6.33
N THR A 160 5.43 -0.12 7.16
CA THR A 160 4.54 1.05 7.24
C THR A 160 5.18 2.23 7.96
N HIS A 161 5.95 1.98 9.02
CA HIS A 161 6.62 3.03 9.80
C HIS A 161 7.56 3.89 8.96
N HIS A 162 8.25 3.28 8.01
CA HIS A 162 9.20 3.98 7.12
C HIS A 162 8.60 4.38 5.77
N SER A 163 7.30 4.13 5.56
CA SER A 163 6.59 4.63 4.38
C SER A 163 6.39 6.14 4.45
N ARG A 164 6.45 6.80 3.30
CA ARG A 164 6.33 8.26 3.18
C ARG A 164 5.45 8.63 1.98
N ASP A 165 4.80 9.76 2.09
CA ASP A 165 4.09 10.35 0.94
C ASP A 165 5.08 10.50 -0.23
N PRO A 166 4.82 9.86 -1.37
CA PRO A 166 5.75 9.91 -2.50
C PRO A 166 5.92 11.31 -3.09
N ARG A 167 4.94 12.23 -2.86
CA ARG A 167 4.95 13.61 -3.34
C ARG A 167 5.87 14.52 -2.51
N THR A 168 5.84 14.35 -1.18
CA THR A 168 6.50 15.27 -0.23
C THR A 168 7.67 14.65 0.51
N ARG A 169 7.79 13.33 0.50
CA ARG A 169 8.75 12.54 1.30
C ARG A 169 8.56 12.68 2.81
N GLN A 170 7.42 13.20 3.23
CA GLN A 170 7.00 13.30 4.63
C GLN A 170 5.95 12.23 4.97
N ARG A 171 5.43 12.24 6.19
CA ARG A 171 4.24 11.43 6.52
C ARG A 171 3.06 11.86 5.66
N VAL A 172 2.22 10.91 5.29
CA VAL A 172 0.95 11.19 4.60
C VAL A 172 0.11 12.11 5.50
N GLN A 173 -0.49 13.13 4.90
CA GLN A 173 -1.32 14.10 5.62
C GLN A 173 -2.71 13.54 5.87
N ASP A 174 -3.34 14.00 6.95
CA ASP A 174 -4.73 13.66 7.28
C ASP A 174 -5.66 13.95 6.10
N GLY A 175 -6.48 12.95 5.76
CA GLY A 175 -7.42 13.01 4.63
C GLY A 175 -6.87 12.46 3.30
N ASP A 176 -5.58 12.20 3.19
CA ASP A 176 -4.95 11.55 2.04
C ASP A 176 -4.70 10.05 2.26
N GLU A 177 -4.90 9.54 3.49
CA GLU A 177 -4.63 8.15 3.87
C GLU A 177 -5.48 7.16 3.07
N ASP A 178 -6.69 7.53 2.70
CA ASP A 178 -7.56 6.71 1.86
C ASP A 178 -6.96 6.41 0.47
N PHE A 179 -6.00 7.22 0.03
CA PHE A 179 -5.37 7.08 -1.28
C PHE A 179 -3.95 6.54 -1.21
N PHE A 180 -3.22 6.88 -0.16
CA PHE A 180 -1.79 6.58 -0.02
C PHE A 180 -1.50 5.60 1.12
N GLY A 181 -2.46 5.35 2.00
CA GLY A 181 -2.18 4.65 3.25
C GLY A 181 -1.07 5.35 4.04
N PHE A 182 -0.08 4.59 4.46
CA PHE A 182 1.14 5.13 5.08
C PHE A 182 2.15 5.68 4.06
N GLY A 183 1.89 5.51 2.76
CA GLY A 183 2.72 6.02 1.67
C GLY A 183 3.51 4.96 0.91
N LEU A 184 4.57 5.41 0.24
CA LEU A 184 5.50 4.55 -0.50
C LEU A 184 6.55 3.98 0.47
N PRO A 185 6.71 2.65 0.56
CA PRO A 185 7.72 2.03 1.41
C PRO A 185 9.14 2.48 1.07
N ALA A 186 9.94 2.73 2.09
CA ALA A 186 11.37 2.98 1.93
C ALA A 186 12.11 1.70 1.53
N THR A 187 13.34 1.84 1.05
CA THR A 187 14.24 0.69 0.85
C THR A 187 14.65 0.10 2.19
N VAL A 188 14.82 -1.22 2.25
CA VAL A 188 15.06 -1.94 3.51
C VAL A 188 16.29 -1.45 4.29
N PRO A 189 17.45 -1.12 3.67
CA PRO A 189 18.54 -0.52 4.41
C PRO A 189 18.13 0.73 5.19
N TYR A 190 17.25 1.56 4.60
CA TYR A 190 16.74 2.76 5.27
C TYR A 190 15.77 2.43 6.42
N CYS A 191 14.98 1.36 6.29
CA CYS A 191 14.07 0.92 7.36
C CYS A 191 14.80 0.39 8.61
N LEU A 192 16.03 -0.09 8.45
CA LEU A 192 16.81 -0.71 9.51
C LEU A 192 18.02 0.15 9.92
N GLU A 193 18.19 1.32 9.32
CA GLU A 193 19.34 2.18 9.55
C GLU A 193 19.20 2.93 10.90
N CYS A 194 20.24 2.81 11.73
CA CYS A 194 20.44 3.69 12.87
C CYS A 194 21.53 4.71 12.52
N THR A 195 21.18 5.98 12.52
CA THR A 195 22.12 7.08 12.29
C THR A 195 22.40 7.82 13.60
N PRO A 196 23.40 8.71 13.66
CA PRO A 196 23.60 9.57 14.85
C PRO A 196 22.40 10.45 15.21
N HIS A 197 21.44 10.61 14.27
CA HIS A 197 20.29 11.49 14.42
C HIS A 197 18.95 10.75 14.43
N SER A 198 18.95 9.44 14.23
CA SER A 198 17.73 8.62 14.16
C SER A 198 18.04 7.19 14.56
N SER A 199 17.24 6.63 15.43
CA SER A 199 17.30 5.22 15.83
C SER A 199 15.92 4.61 15.74
N THR A 200 15.85 3.40 15.19
CA THR A 200 14.61 2.61 15.20
C THR A 200 14.65 1.67 16.40
N LEU A 201 13.75 1.88 17.36
CA LEU A 201 13.55 0.98 18.49
C LEU A 201 12.36 0.09 18.20
N VAL A 202 12.52 -1.19 18.42
CA VAL A 202 11.49 -2.21 18.19
C VAL A 202 11.09 -2.82 19.54
N PHE A 203 9.80 -2.79 19.82
CA PHE A 203 9.19 -3.49 20.94
C PHE A 203 8.19 -4.50 20.33
N ASP A 204 8.54 -5.77 20.40
CA ASP A 204 7.70 -6.87 19.90
C ASP A 204 7.31 -7.75 21.09
N ASP A 205 6.16 -7.46 21.69
CA ASP A 205 5.63 -8.17 22.85
C ASP A 205 4.09 -8.16 22.84
N VAL A 206 3.50 -9.00 23.64
CA VAL A 206 2.05 -9.14 23.78
C VAL A 206 1.55 -8.31 24.97
N LEU A 207 0.83 -7.23 24.68
CA LEU A 207 0.15 -6.45 25.72
C LEU A 207 -1.13 -7.15 26.15
N ARG A 208 -1.17 -7.66 27.40
CA ARG A 208 -2.35 -8.35 27.95
C ARG A 208 -3.41 -7.33 28.39
N PRO A 209 -4.70 -7.69 28.36
CA PRO A 209 -5.75 -6.82 28.89
C PRO A 209 -5.47 -6.37 30.31
N GLY A 210 -5.61 -5.06 30.57
CA GLY A 210 -5.34 -4.46 31.88
C GLY A 210 -3.88 -4.05 32.14
N TYR A 211 -2.97 -4.30 31.18
CA TYR A 211 -1.59 -3.83 31.23
C TYR A 211 -1.38 -2.67 30.28
N TYR A 212 -0.37 -1.84 30.56
CA TYR A 212 0.07 -0.77 29.68
C TYR A 212 1.59 -0.77 29.57
N LEU A 213 2.09 -0.25 28.48
CA LEU A 213 3.53 -0.01 28.28
C LEU A 213 3.81 1.44 28.67
N GLU A 214 4.76 1.64 29.58
CA GLU A 214 5.24 2.96 29.99
C GLU A 214 6.70 3.11 29.58
N TRP A 215 6.98 4.18 28.86
CA TRP A 215 8.34 4.57 28.49
C TRP A 215 8.80 5.65 29.46
N ASN A 216 9.82 5.35 30.25
CA ASN A 216 10.48 6.33 31.12
C ASN A 216 11.80 6.75 30.46
N ASP A 217 11.96 8.05 30.15
CA ASP A 217 13.17 8.63 29.59
C ASP A 217 14.33 8.61 30.60
#